data_39c5b5401f82272b4a9dea701651976a
#
_entry.id   39c5b5401f82272b4a9dea701651976a
#
_cell.length_a   1.000
_cell.length_b   1.000
_cell.length_c   1.000
_cell.angle_alpha   90.00
_cell.angle_beta   90.00
_cell.angle_gamma   90.00
#
_symmetry.space_group_name_H-M   'P 1'
#
loop_
_entity.id
_entity.type
_entity.pdbx_description
1 polymer ?
#
loop_
_entity_poly.entity_id
_entity_poly.type
_entity_poly.pdbx_seq_one_letter_code
_entity_poly.pdbx_strand_id
1 'polypeptide(L)'
;FGSRLLDQALLLVYSRPCVALDIPADMAQMQMSKKRKFVADGVFYAELNEFLMRTLAEDGYAGVEVRVTPIRTEIIIRATKTREVLGDKGRRIRELTAVVQKRYNFPENSVELFAERVENRAACAMAQAESLRYKLLGGLAVRRACYGVLRFVMENNCKGVEIIISGKLRAQRAKAMKFKDGYLISTGEPKRHYIDEAVRHVLMRQGVLGIKVKIMMGYDPEGKMGCKYRLPDNIEVMEPKDDVQPMVPEQQDAEEPAAY
;
A
#
# COMPACT_ATOMS: atom_id res chain seq x y z
N PHE A 1 -14.24 29.07 21.61
CA PHE A 1 -13.41 30.07 20.89
C PHE A 1 -12.07 29.46 20.35
N GLY A 2 -11.76 28.19 20.60
CA GLY A 2 -10.49 27.55 20.20
C GLY A 2 -10.49 26.78 18.88
N SER A 3 -11.62 26.45 18.28
CA SER A 3 -11.69 25.58 17.11
C SER A 3 -11.50 26.29 15.76
N ARG A 4 -11.83 27.57 15.66
CA ARG A 4 -11.72 28.36 14.41
C ARG A 4 -10.29 28.78 14.05
N LEU A 5 -9.36 28.85 15.01
CA LEU A 5 -7.97 29.24 14.76
C LEU A 5 -7.11 28.09 14.24
N LEU A 6 -7.49 26.85 14.52
CA LEU A 6 -6.79 25.66 13.98
C LEU A 6 -7.14 25.41 12.51
N ASP A 7 -8.36 25.71 12.09
CA ASP A 7 -8.78 25.59 10.68
C ASP A 7 -8.12 26.64 9.79
N GLN A 8 -7.89 27.86 10.30
CA GLN A 8 -7.16 28.91 9.55
C GLN A 8 -5.66 28.63 9.42
N ALA A 9 -5.05 27.99 10.42
CA ALA A 9 -3.63 27.60 10.34
C ALA A 9 -3.41 26.45 9.34
N LEU A 10 -4.37 25.55 9.20
CA LEU A 10 -4.34 24.49 8.20
C LEU A 10 -4.50 25.03 6.77
N LEU A 11 -5.34 26.04 6.58
CA LEU A 11 -5.51 26.72 5.29
C LEU A 11 -4.26 27.53 4.87
N LEU A 12 -3.53 28.11 5.81
CA LEU A 12 -2.31 28.89 5.52
C LEU A 12 -1.10 28.02 5.17
N VAL A 13 -1.03 26.78 5.64
CA VAL A 13 0.03 25.82 5.23
C VAL A 13 -0.20 25.32 3.79
N TYR A 14 -1.47 25.31 3.33
CA TYR A 14 -1.82 24.93 1.95
C TYR A 14 -1.70 26.10 0.94
N SER A 15 -1.55 27.33 1.40
CA SER A 15 -1.50 28.53 0.53
C SER A 15 -0.11 28.95 0.07
N ARG A 16 0.94 28.19 0.35
CA ARG A 16 2.19 28.38 -0.39
C ARG A 16 1.99 27.77 -1.78
N PRO A 17 1.95 28.59 -2.85
CA PRO A 17 1.98 28.03 -4.18
C PRO A 17 3.33 27.32 -4.30
N CYS A 18 3.35 25.98 -4.30
CA CYS A 18 4.34 25.29 -5.12
C CYS A 18 4.26 25.99 -6.46
N VAL A 19 5.37 26.54 -6.92
CA VAL A 19 5.49 27.20 -8.20
C VAL A 19 4.74 26.34 -9.20
N ALA A 20 3.48 26.70 -9.43
CA ALA A 20 2.72 26.15 -10.53
C ALA A 20 3.51 26.62 -11.73
N LEU A 21 4.22 25.71 -12.37
CA LEU A 21 4.59 25.90 -13.75
C LEU A 21 3.24 26.01 -14.44
N ASP A 22 2.79 27.27 -14.65
CA ASP A 22 1.68 27.60 -15.53
C ASP A 22 2.03 27.02 -16.90
N ILE A 23 1.62 25.78 -17.12
CA ILE A 23 1.68 25.15 -18.42
C ILE A 23 0.51 25.75 -19.17
N PRO A 24 0.76 26.65 -20.16
CA PRO A 24 -0.32 27.29 -20.91
C PRO A 24 -1.18 26.21 -21.56
N ALA A 25 -2.50 26.44 -21.57
CA ALA A 25 -3.50 25.51 -22.11
C ALA A 25 -3.24 25.09 -23.57
N ASP A 26 -2.49 25.87 -24.32
CA ASP A 26 -2.05 25.56 -25.71
C ASP A 26 -1.00 24.42 -25.81
N MET A 27 -0.40 23.99 -24.70
CA MET A 27 0.52 22.85 -24.68
C MET A 27 -0.16 21.48 -24.69
N ALA A 28 -1.48 21.42 -24.63
CA ALA A 28 -2.23 20.15 -24.67
C ALA A 28 -2.15 19.42 -26.03
N GLN A 29 -1.71 20.08 -27.09
CA GLN A 29 -1.50 19.46 -28.41
C GLN A 29 -0.03 19.17 -28.76
N MET A 30 0.94 19.63 -27.94
CA MET A 30 2.33 19.22 -28.11
C MET A 30 2.47 17.78 -27.68
N GLN A 31 2.81 16.88 -28.59
CA GLN A 31 3.21 15.50 -28.28
C GLN A 31 4.34 15.53 -27.24
N MET A 32 3.97 15.32 -25.99
CA MET A 32 4.96 15.25 -24.90
C MET A 32 5.95 14.12 -25.21
N SER A 33 7.25 14.41 -25.15
CA SER A 33 8.25 13.36 -25.31
C SER A 33 8.00 12.25 -24.28
N LYS A 34 8.24 10.99 -24.67
CA LYS A 34 8.04 9.83 -23.78
C LYS A 34 8.70 10.02 -22.41
N LYS A 35 9.89 10.62 -22.38
CA LYS A 35 10.61 10.92 -21.12
C LYS A 35 9.81 11.84 -20.20
N ARG A 36 9.25 12.93 -20.71
CA ARG A 36 8.43 13.87 -19.93
C ARG A 36 7.14 13.23 -19.44
N LYS A 37 6.52 12.39 -20.27
CA LYS A 37 5.32 11.64 -19.89
C LYS A 37 5.57 10.74 -18.68
N PHE A 38 6.63 9.93 -18.70
CA PHE A 38 6.96 9.05 -17.57
C PHE A 38 7.24 9.82 -16.28
N VAL A 39 7.93 10.96 -16.37
CA VAL A 39 8.17 11.82 -15.19
C VAL A 39 6.84 12.40 -14.67
N ALA A 40 5.99 12.90 -15.56
CA ALA A 40 4.68 13.43 -15.18
C ALA A 40 3.78 12.37 -14.52
N ASP A 41 3.74 11.16 -15.06
CA ASP A 41 2.99 10.05 -14.49
C ASP A 41 3.52 9.66 -13.09
N GLY A 42 4.84 9.65 -12.91
CA GLY A 42 5.46 9.38 -11.61
C GLY A 42 5.16 10.46 -10.56
N VAL A 43 5.21 11.74 -10.96
CA VAL A 43 4.87 12.87 -10.08
C VAL A 43 3.38 12.84 -9.72
N PHE A 44 2.50 12.58 -10.68
CA PHE A 44 1.07 12.43 -10.46
C PHE A 44 0.77 11.34 -9.41
N TYR A 45 1.37 10.16 -9.58
CA TYR A 45 1.19 9.06 -8.64
C TYR A 45 1.67 9.40 -7.23
N ALA A 46 2.85 10.01 -7.11
CA ALA A 46 3.43 10.39 -5.83
C ALA A 46 2.58 11.45 -5.10
N GLU A 47 2.13 12.49 -5.82
CA GLU A 47 1.31 13.56 -5.28
C GLU A 47 -0.08 13.02 -4.85
N LEU A 48 -0.70 12.19 -5.67
CA LEU A 48 -1.97 11.56 -5.38
C LEU A 48 -1.88 10.66 -4.13
N ASN A 49 -0.83 9.84 -4.04
CA ASN A 49 -0.60 8.98 -2.89
C ASN A 49 -0.43 9.79 -1.59
N GLU A 50 0.35 10.88 -1.63
CA GLU A 50 0.54 11.75 -0.46
C GLU A 50 -0.76 12.47 -0.05
N PHE A 51 -1.53 12.94 -1.03
CA PHE A 51 -2.83 13.57 -0.78
C PHE A 51 -3.82 12.60 -0.11
N LEU A 52 -3.97 11.40 -0.66
CA LEU A 52 -4.86 10.39 -0.11
C LEU A 52 -4.38 9.88 1.27
N MET A 53 -3.08 9.73 1.46
CA MET A 53 -2.49 9.33 2.73
C MET A 53 -2.83 10.33 3.85
N ARG A 54 -2.85 11.63 3.55
CA ARG A 54 -3.20 12.66 4.54
C ARG A 54 -4.69 12.77 4.79
N THR A 55 -5.50 12.68 3.73
CA THR A 55 -6.96 12.84 3.82
C THR A 55 -7.66 11.62 4.42
N LEU A 56 -7.17 10.42 4.12
CA LEU A 56 -7.79 9.14 4.52
C LEU A 56 -7.01 8.43 5.63
N ALA A 57 -6.20 9.16 6.39
CA ALA A 57 -5.41 8.59 7.49
C ALA A 57 -6.29 7.84 8.51
N GLU A 58 -7.47 8.37 8.83
CA GLU A 58 -8.41 7.79 9.80
C GLU A 58 -9.13 6.54 9.28
N ASP A 59 -9.28 6.45 7.98
CA ASP A 59 -10.00 5.37 7.31
C ASP A 59 -9.13 4.14 7.04
N GLY A 60 -7.85 4.23 7.45
CA GLY A 60 -6.88 3.14 7.28
C GLY A 60 -6.47 2.98 5.82
N TYR A 61 -6.02 4.06 5.21
CA TYR A 61 -5.46 4.05 3.85
C TYR A 61 -4.31 3.07 3.72
N ALA A 62 -4.35 2.22 2.72
CA ALA A 62 -3.36 1.18 2.46
C ALA A 62 -2.57 1.37 1.16
N GLY A 63 -3.08 2.19 0.26
CA GLY A 63 -2.43 2.48 -1.02
C GLY A 63 -3.41 2.86 -2.10
N VAL A 64 -2.88 3.26 -3.25
CA VAL A 64 -3.64 3.62 -4.44
C VAL A 64 -3.09 2.86 -5.64
N GLU A 65 -3.98 2.45 -6.52
CA GLU A 65 -3.65 1.89 -7.83
C GLU A 65 -4.31 2.75 -8.90
N VAL A 66 -3.54 3.14 -9.90
CA VAL A 66 -4.04 3.96 -11.02
C VAL A 66 -4.05 3.13 -12.28
N ARG A 67 -5.22 2.95 -12.88
CA ARG A 67 -5.41 2.28 -14.16
C ARG A 67 -5.81 3.29 -15.20
N VAL A 68 -4.94 3.52 -16.16
CA VAL A 68 -5.19 4.44 -17.26
C VAL A 68 -5.73 3.66 -18.45
N THR A 69 -6.99 3.87 -18.78
CA THR A 69 -7.59 3.36 -20.02
C THR A 69 -7.71 4.49 -21.03
N PRO A 70 -7.85 4.21 -22.33
CA PRO A 70 -8.01 5.26 -23.33
C PRO A 70 -9.25 6.16 -23.14
N ILE A 71 -10.28 5.65 -22.46
CA ILE A 71 -11.55 6.35 -22.26
C ILE A 71 -11.55 7.11 -20.92
N ARG A 72 -11.03 6.48 -19.85
CA ARG A 72 -11.07 7.03 -18.49
C ARG A 72 -9.89 6.57 -17.66
N THR A 73 -9.57 7.33 -16.61
CA THR A 73 -8.58 6.98 -15.60
C THR A 73 -9.31 6.47 -14.36
N GLU A 74 -9.07 5.23 -14.01
CA GLU A 74 -9.63 4.60 -12.81
C GLU A 74 -8.62 4.67 -11.68
N ILE A 75 -9.02 5.24 -10.56
CA ILE A 75 -8.20 5.36 -9.35
C ILE A 75 -8.81 4.47 -8.28
N ILE A 76 -8.12 3.38 -7.96
CA ILE A 76 -8.57 2.40 -6.98
C ILE A 76 -7.88 2.70 -5.64
N ILE A 77 -8.66 3.12 -4.66
CA ILE A 77 -8.19 3.42 -3.31
C ILE A 77 -8.34 2.16 -2.46
N ARG A 78 -7.23 1.61 -1.98
CA ARG A 78 -7.25 0.49 -1.03
C ARG A 78 -7.29 1.00 0.39
N ALA A 79 -8.33 0.63 1.13
CA ALA A 79 -8.53 1.06 2.51
C ALA A 79 -9.12 -0.06 3.38
N THR A 80 -8.90 0.01 4.69
CA THR A 80 -9.47 -0.96 5.63
C THR A 80 -10.95 -0.70 5.90
N LYS A 81 -11.37 0.58 5.88
CA LYS A 81 -12.73 1.03 6.14
C LYS A 81 -13.33 1.71 4.90
N THR A 82 -13.67 0.91 3.91
CA THR A 82 -14.21 1.41 2.63
C THR A 82 -15.49 2.21 2.78
N ARG A 83 -16.33 1.87 3.78
CA ARG A 83 -17.59 2.57 4.05
C ARG A 83 -17.36 4.04 4.42
N GLU A 84 -16.35 4.33 5.22
CA GLU A 84 -15.99 5.69 5.64
C GLU A 84 -15.37 6.48 4.47
N VAL A 85 -14.62 5.81 3.59
CA VAL A 85 -14.07 6.41 2.36
C VAL A 85 -15.18 6.80 1.39
N LEU A 86 -16.20 5.96 1.23
CA LEU A 86 -17.37 6.28 0.41
C LEU A 86 -18.17 7.45 1.01
N GLY A 87 -18.30 7.47 2.34
CA GLY A 87 -19.13 8.41 3.06
C GLY A 87 -20.63 8.18 2.84
N ASP A 88 -21.46 9.05 3.42
CA ASP A 88 -22.90 8.97 3.30
C ASP A 88 -23.34 9.13 1.85
N LYS A 89 -24.04 8.12 1.32
CA LYS A 89 -24.54 8.08 -0.07
C LYS A 89 -23.46 8.39 -1.13
N GLY A 90 -22.19 8.05 -0.84
CA GLY A 90 -21.08 8.30 -1.76
C GLY A 90 -20.65 9.77 -1.88
N ARG A 91 -20.99 10.62 -0.90
CA ARG A 91 -20.66 12.04 -0.93
C ARG A 91 -19.15 12.28 -0.89
N ARG A 92 -18.44 11.60 0.03
CA ARG A 92 -17.01 11.84 0.25
C ARG A 92 -16.16 11.43 -0.97
N ILE A 93 -16.51 10.30 -1.62
CA ILE A 93 -15.79 9.88 -2.83
C ILE A 93 -16.03 10.86 -3.98
N ARG A 94 -17.22 11.42 -4.12
CA ARG A 94 -17.52 12.47 -5.13
C ARG A 94 -16.74 13.76 -4.86
N GLU A 95 -16.61 14.17 -3.60
CA GLU A 95 -15.79 15.32 -3.22
C GLU A 95 -14.30 15.08 -3.56
N LEU A 96 -13.76 13.90 -3.26
CA LEU A 96 -12.41 13.53 -3.64
C LEU A 96 -12.20 13.50 -5.16
N THR A 97 -13.16 12.95 -5.90
CA THR A 97 -13.12 12.94 -7.38
C THR A 97 -13.07 14.36 -7.94
N ALA A 98 -13.90 15.27 -7.42
CA ALA A 98 -13.91 16.67 -7.86
C ALA A 98 -12.59 17.40 -7.54
N VAL A 99 -11.97 17.11 -6.39
CA VAL A 99 -10.66 17.69 -6.03
C VAL A 99 -9.57 17.20 -6.99
N VAL A 100 -9.51 15.88 -7.24
CA VAL A 100 -8.52 15.29 -8.16
C VAL A 100 -8.71 15.83 -9.58
N GLN A 101 -9.95 15.87 -10.05
CA GLN A 101 -10.29 16.39 -11.39
C GLN A 101 -9.81 17.83 -11.56
N LYS A 102 -10.12 18.73 -10.60
CA LYS A 102 -9.70 20.13 -10.66
C LYS A 102 -8.19 20.30 -10.51
N ARG A 103 -7.53 19.50 -9.66
CA ARG A 103 -6.08 19.62 -9.43
C ARG A 103 -5.26 19.27 -10.66
N TYR A 104 -5.66 18.24 -11.40
CA TYR A 104 -4.91 17.71 -12.55
C TYR A 104 -5.53 18.09 -13.91
N ASN A 105 -6.53 18.98 -13.90
CA ASN A 105 -7.21 19.46 -15.12
C ASN A 105 -7.75 18.32 -16.02
N PHE A 106 -8.31 17.29 -15.39
CA PHE A 106 -8.95 16.23 -16.16
C PHE A 106 -10.29 16.71 -16.73
N PRO A 107 -10.65 16.28 -17.97
CA PRO A 107 -11.99 16.51 -18.52
C PRO A 107 -13.08 15.94 -17.61
N GLU A 108 -14.31 16.46 -17.74
CA GLU A 108 -15.44 15.92 -17.00
C GLU A 108 -15.69 14.45 -17.36
N ASN A 109 -15.97 13.63 -16.34
CA ASN A 109 -16.21 12.18 -16.46
C ASN A 109 -15.02 11.35 -16.95
N SER A 110 -13.80 11.90 -17.01
CA SER A 110 -12.59 11.15 -17.37
C SER A 110 -11.92 10.43 -16.20
N VAL A 111 -12.29 10.75 -14.96
CA VAL A 111 -11.73 10.16 -13.74
C VAL A 111 -12.82 9.56 -12.89
N GLU A 112 -12.60 8.31 -12.48
CA GLU A 112 -13.47 7.62 -11.53
C GLU A 112 -12.64 7.09 -10.36
N LEU A 113 -13.12 7.33 -9.14
CA LEU A 113 -12.53 6.80 -7.92
C LEU A 113 -13.32 5.61 -7.41
N PHE A 114 -12.61 4.52 -7.11
CA PHE A 114 -13.17 3.31 -6.52
C PHE A 114 -12.54 3.05 -5.16
N ALA A 115 -13.31 2.51 -4.23
CA ALA A 115 -12.81 2.09 -2.93
C ALA A 115 -12.81 0.56 -2.84
N GLU A 116 -11.64 -0.03 -2.67
CA GLU A 116 -11.44 -1.46 -2.51
C GLU A 116 -11.04 -1.79 -1.07
N ARG A 117 -11.58 -2.89 -0.56
CA ARG A 117 -11.25 -3.35 0.78
C ARG A 117 -9.95 -4.14 0.79
N VAL A 118 -9.07 -3.84 1.74
CA VAL A 118 -7.87 -4.65 2.00
C VAL A 118 -8.28 -6.00 2.59
N GLU A 119 -7.90 -7.09 1.94
CA GLU A 119 -8.21 -8.46 2.40
C GLU A 119 -7.52 -8.76 3.74
N ASN A 120 -6.21 -8.63 3.79
CA ASN A 120 -5.43 -8.85 5.01
C ASN A 120 -4.88 -7.53 5.57
N ARG A 121 -5.64 -6.92 6.48
CA ARG A 121 -5.19 -5.69 7.13
C ARG A 121 -3.96 -5.86 8.02
N ALA A 122 -3.67 -7.08 8.49
CA ALA A 122 -2.53 -7.35 9.35
C ALA A 122 -1.21 -7.33 8.57
N ALA A 123 -1.21 -7.78 7.31
CA ALA A 123 -0.06 -7.76 6.43
C ALA A 123 0.25 -6.37 5.86
N CYS A 124 -0.69 -5.43 5.91
CA CYS A 124 -0.50 -4.08 5.40
C CYS A 124 0.20 -3.20 6.44
N ALA A 125 1.45 -2.81 6.18
CA ALA A 125 2.24 -1.97 7.09
C ALA A 125 1.66 -0.57 7.26
N MET A 126 1.08 0.02 6.20
CA MET A 126 0.45 1.34 6.27
C MET A 126 -0.73 1.34 7.25
N ALA A 127 -1.63 0.36 7.14
CA ALA A 127 -2.78 0.24 8.03
C ALA A 127 -2.35 0.01 9.49
N GLN A 128 -1.32 -0.78 9.73
CA GLN A 128 -0.80 -1.02 11.07
C GLN A 128 -0.07 0.21 11.65
N ALA A 129 0.65 0.96 10.84
CA ALA A 129 1.29 2.19 11.25
C ALA A 129 0.26 3.26 11.65
N GLU A 130 -0.85 3.40 10.90
CA GLU A 130 -1.95 4.30 11.26
C GLU A 130 -2.66 3.84 12.54
N SER A 131 -2.94 2.55 12.68
CA SER A 131 -3.51 1.99 13.91
C SER A 131 -2.62 2.29 15.13
N LEU A 132 -1.30 2.16 14.97
CA LEU A 132 -0.35 2.49 16.03
C LEU A 132 -0.35 3.99 16.34
N ARG A 133 -0.41 4.84 15.32
CA ARG A 133 -0.54 6.29 15.47
C ARG A 133 -1.73 6.67 16.33
N TYR A 134 -2.90 6.10 16.05
CA TYR A 134 -4.12 6.33 16.85
C TYR A 134 -3.97 5.90 18.29
N LYS A 135 -3.42 4.71 18.53
CA LYS A 135 -3.17 4.20 19.88
C LYS A 135 -2.27 5.12 20.69
N LEU A 136 -1.25 5.70 20.05
CA LEU A 136 -0.34 6.64 20.71
C LEU A 136 -1.01 8.00 20.98
N LEU A 137 -1.78 8.53 20.02
CA LEU A 137 -2.57 9.75 20.21
C LEU A 137 -3.60 9.60 21.34
N GLY A 138 -4.20 8.41 21.48
CA GLY A 138 -5.09 8.05 22.57
C GLY A 138 -4.40 7.89 23.94
N GLY A 139 -3.09 8.16 24.03
CA GLY A 139 -2.34 8.12 25.29
C GLY A 139 -1.93 6.73 25.76
N LEU A 140 -2.06 5.70 24.93
CA LEU A 140 -1.63 4.33 25.27
C LEU A 140 -0.11 4.26 25.43
N ALA A 141 0.37 3.54 26.45
CA ALA A 141 1.82 3.36 26.67
C ALA A 141 2.47 2.71 25.42
N VAL A 142 3.59 3.29 24.96
CA VAL A 142 4.29 2.89 23.74
C VAL A 142 4.54 1.38 23.67
N ARG A 143 5.08 0.78 24.74
CA ARG A 143 5.34 -0.67 24.78
C ARG A 143 4.06 -1.48 24.59
N ARG A 144 2.98 -1.12 25.30
CA ARG A 144 1.69 -1.83 25.20
C ARG A 144 1.09 -1.71 23.81
N ALA A 145 1.17 -0.53 23.20
CA ALA A 145 0.70 -0.30 21.84
C ALA A 145 1.48 -1.14 20.81
N CYS A 146 2.82 -1.17 20.91
CA CYS A 146 3.67 -1.92 20.00
C CYS A 146 3.47 -3.43 20.14
N TYR A 147 3.46 -3.97 21.35
CA TYR A 147 3.24 -5.40 21.56
C TYR A 147 1.84 -5.83 21.09
N GLY A 148 0.83 -4.96 21.24
CA GLY A 148 -0.50 -5.23 20.72
C GLY A 148 -0.56 -5.34 19.19
N VAL A 149 0.17 -4.47 18.48
CA VAL A 149 0.27 -4.55 17.00
C VAL A 149 1.12 -5.75 16.58
N LEU A 150 2.24 -5.98 17.25
CA LEU A 150 3.15 -7.09 16.98
C LEU A 150 2.44 -8.44 17.08
N ARG A 151 1.73 -8.67 18.20
CA ARG A 151 0.94 -9.88 18.40
C ARG A 151 -0.13 -10.05 17.32
N PHE A 152 -0.87 -8.99 17.01
CA PHE A 152 -1.90 -9.01 15.98
C PHE A 152 -1.35 -9.40 14.60
N VAL A 153 -0.17 -8.89 14.22
CA VAL A 153 0.47 -9.22 12.94
C VAL A 153 0.92 -10.69 12.92
N MET A 154 1.53 -11.18 14.01
CA MET A 154 1.99 -12.57 14.09
C MET A 154 0.85 -13.58 14.12
N GLU A 155 -0.28 -13.28 14.78
CA GLU A 155 -1.49 -14.11 14.76
C GLU A 155 -2.11 -14.28 13.37
N ASN A 156 -1.83 -13.36 12.45
CA ASN A 156 -2.33 -13.39 11.06
C ASN A 156 -1.33 -13.99 10.05
N ASN A 157 -0.50 -14.93 10.47
CA ASN A 157 0.42 -15.71 9.62
C ASN A 157 1.48 -14.90 8.86
N CYS A 158 1.82 -13.71 9.34
CA CYS A 158 3.00 -13.00 8.84
C CYS A 158 4.27 -13.68 9.38
N LYS A 159 5.34 -13.76 8.57
CA LYS A 159 6.60 -14.40 8.99
C LYS A 159 7.38 -13.62 10.02
N GLY A 160 7.23 -12.31 10.02
CA GLY A 160 7.92 -11.45 10.99
C GLY A 160 7.49 -10.00 10.91
N VAL A 161 7.78 -9.28 11.99
CA VAL A 161 7.45 -7.86 12.12
C VAL A 161 8.54 -7.13 12.89
N GLU A 162 8.87 -5.93 12.44
CA GLU A 162 9.74 -4.98 13.14
C GLU A 162 9.01 -3.64 13.30
N ILE A 163 8.92 -3.17 14.52
CA ILE A 163 8.36 -1.85 14.84
C ILE A 163 9.45 -1.01 15.50
N ILE A 164 9.73 0.15 14.93
CA ILE A 164 10.71 1.10 15.49
C ILE A 164 9.96 2.38 15.81
N ILE A 165 10.06 2.82 17.07
CA ILE A 165 9.52 4.11 17.49
C ILE A 165 10.69 4.96 18.00
N SER A 166 10.80 6.16 17.46
CA SER A 166 11.87 7.11 17.78
C SER A 166 11.32 8.47 18.17
N GLY A 167 11.97 9.11 19.12
CA GLY A 167 11.61 10.43 19.60
C GLY A 167 11.70 10.56 21.11
N LYS A 168 11.01 11.56 21.68
CA LYS A 168 10.96 11.78 23.13
C LYS A 168 10.01 10.80 23.79
N LEU A 169 10.53 9.68 24.27
CA LEU A 169 9.78 8.62 24.94
C LEU A 169 9.97 8.75 26.47
N ARG A 170 9.07 9.46 27.13
CA ARG A 170 9.07 9.76 28.59
C ARG A 170 10.20 10.62 29.14
N ALA A 171 11.26 10.89 28.39
CA ALA A 171 12.40 11.69 28.83
C ALA A 171 12.63 12.86 27.88
N GLN A 172 13.35 13.88 28.33
CA GLN A 172 13.72 15.01 27.48
C GLN A 172 14.61 14.60 26.31
N ARG A 173 15.52 13.63 26.54
CA ARG A 173 16.40 13.11 25.50
C ARG A 173 15.66 12.10 24.63
N ALA A 174 15.75 12.26 23.32
CA ALA A 174 15.17 11.32 22.37
C ALA A 174 15.85 9.94 22.45
N LYS A 175 15.05 8.89 22.33
CA LYS A 175 15.48 7.49 22.29
C LYS A 175 14.73 6.76 21.16
N ALA A 176 15.32 5.68 20.66
CA ALA A 176 14.64 4.74 19.77
C ALA A 176 14.37 3.44 20.52
N MET A 177 13.15 2.91 20.34
CA MET A 177 12.76 1.59 20.82
C MET A 177 12.46 0.72 19.61
N LYS A 178 13.06 -0.48 19.59
CA LYS A 178 12.84 -1.48 18.56
C LYS A 178 12.13 -2.69 19.16
N PHE A 179 11.09 -3.13 18.49
CA PHE A 179 10.33 -4.33 18.84
C PHE A 179 10.35 -5.24 17.62
N LYS A 180 10.82 -6.47 17.78
CA LYS A 180 10.95 -7.44 16.71
C LYS A 180 10.35 -8.77 17.15
N ASP A 181 9.74 -9.46 16.20
CA ASP A 181 9.29 -10.82 16.37
C ASP A 181 9.31 -11.54 15.01
N GLY A 182 9.64 -12.84 15.04
CA GLY A 182 9.73 -13.65 13.85
C GLY A 182 10.96 -13.36 12.99
N TYR A 183 10.87 -13.74 11.72
CA TYR A 183 11.95 -13.65 10.75
C TYR A 183 11.77 -12.44 9.83
N LEU A 184 12.84 -11.69 9.61
CA LEU A 184 12.84 -10.50 8.76
C LEU A 184 14.11 -10.45 7.90
N ILE A 185 13.95 -10.31 6.60
CA ILE A 185 15.03 -10.12 5.63
C ILE A 185 15.33 -8.60 5.54
N SER A 186 16.61 -8.22 5.57
CA SER A 186 17.00 -6.80 5.54
C SER A 186 17.60 -6.37 4.21
N THR A 187 18.12 -7.30 3.40
CA THR A 187 18.92 -7.02 2.20
C THR A 187 18.47 -7.86 1.01
N GLY A 188 18.92 -7.46 -0.18
CA GLY A 188 18.69 -8.18 -1.43
C GLY A 188 17.36 -7.86 -2.10
N GLU A 189 17.17 -8.42 -3.29
CA GLU A 189 15.94 -8.25 -4.07
C GLU A 189 14.68 -8.84 -3.38
N PRO A 190 14.77 -9.98 -2.64
CA PRO A 190 13.61 -10.49 -1.91
C PRO A 190 12.99 -9.49 -0.93
N LYS A 191 13.76 -8.55 -0.39
CA LYS A 191 13.22 -7.49 0.48
C LYS A 191 12.11 -6.69 -0.19
N ARG A 192 12.23 -6.38 -1.49
CA ARG A 192 11.25 -5.58 -2.21
C ARG A 192 9.89 -6.24 -2.34
N HIS A 193 9.90 -7.58 -2.41
CA HIS A 193 8.69 -8.37 -2.62
C HIS A 193 8.04 -8.86 -1.33
N TYR A 194 8.87 -9.14 -0.31
CA TYR A 194 8.41 -9.74 0.93
C TYR A 194 8.13 -8.76 2.05
N ILE A 195 8.77 -7.57 2.03
CA ILE A 195 8.65 -6.61 3.12
C ILE A 195 7.81 -5.42 2.70
N ASP A 196 6.69 -5.25 3.39
CA ASP A 196 5.93 -4.00 3.38
C ASP A 196 6.45 -3.06 4.47
N GLU A 197 6.79 -1.84 4.10
CA GLU A 197 7.38 -0.84 4.99
C GLU A 197 6.53 0.44 5.00
N ALA A 198 6.19 0.91 6.19
CA ALA A 198 5.49 2.17 6.36
C ALA A 198 6.12 3.05 7.43
N VAL A 199 6.16 4.35 7.16
CA VAL A 199 6.64 5.38 8.09
C VAL A 199 5.51 6.35 8.36
N ARG A 200 5.28 6.66 9.65
CA ARG A 200 4.30 7.67 10.08
C ARG A 200 4.87 8.56 11.17
N HIS A 201 4.37 9.77 11.22
CA HIS A 201 4.73 10.76 12.22
C HIS A 201 3.55 11.04 13.13
N VAL A 202 3.81 11.07 14.42
CA VAL A 202 2.80 11.36 15.45
C VAL A 202 3.17 12.66 16.14
N LEU A 203 2.30 13.66 16.03
CA LEU A 203 2.47 14.92 16.72
C LEU A 203 1.98 14.77 18.16
N MET A 204 2.90 14.82 19.11
CA MET A 204 2.62 14.77 20.54
C MET A 204 2.89 16.14 21.17
N ARG A 205 2.41 16.38 22.41
CA ARG A 205 2.62 17.65 23.12
C ARG A 205 4.08 18.03 23.29
N GLN A 206 4.97 17.02 23.42
CA GLN A 206 6.42 17.23 23.62
C GLN A 206 7.22 17.25 22.32
N GLY A 207 6.61 17.02 21.19
CA GLY A 207 7.25 16.95 19.89
C GLY A 207 6.73 15.79 19.05
N VAL A 208 7.42 15.51 17.94
CA VAL A 208 7.03 14.49 16.98
C VAL A 208 7.69 13.14 17.32
N LEU A 209 6.92 12.06 17.28
CA LEU A 209 7.42 10.69 17.31
C LEU A 209 7.41 10.11 15.90
N GLY A 210 8.49 9.45 15.50
CA GLY A 210 8.56 8.67 14.28
C GLY A 210 8.18 7.22 14.54
N ILE A 211 7.30 6.67 13.73
CA ILE A 211 6.91 5.26 13.72
C ILE A 211 7.38 4.67 12.41
N LYS A 212 8.08 3.54 12.47
CA LYS A 212 8.45 2.73 11.33
C LYS A 212 7.98 1.31 11.57
N VAL A 213 7.17 0.80 10.67
CA VAL A 213 6.64 -0.57 10.72
C VAL A 213 7.14 -1.29 9.49
N LYS A 214 7.70 -2.49 9.69
CA LYS A 214 8.09 -3.41 8.63
C LYS A 214 7.44 -4.74 8.90
N ILE A 215 6.75 -5.28 7.93
CA ILE A 215 6.07 -6.56 8.01
C ILE A 215 6.60 -7.46 6.91
N MET A 216 7.04 -8.66 7.28
CA MET A 216 7.43 -9.68 6.33
C MET A 216 6.27 -10.60 6.05
N MET A 217 5.84 -10.63 4.81
CA MET A 217 4.79 -11.52 4.33
C MET A 217 5.32 -12.97 4.20
N GLY A 218 4.40 -13.92 4.21
CA GLY A 218 4.69 -15.31 3.89
C GLY A 218 4.81 -15.54 2.38
N TYR A 219 5.30 -16.73 2.00
CA TYR A 219 5.18 -17.24 0.65
C TYR A 219 3.75 -17.70 0.41
N ASP A 220 3.14 -17.28 -0.68
CA ASP A 220 1.81 -17.67 -1.11
C ASP A 220 1.79 -17.88 -2.62
N PRO A 221 1.61 -19.12 -3.12
CA PRO A 221 1.61 -19.40 -4.56
C PRO A 221 0.47 -18.67 -5.30
N GLU A 222 -0.68 -18.45 -4.65
CA GLU A 222 -1.79 -17.70 -5.25
C GLU A 222 -1.55 -16.19 -5.27
N GLY A 223 -0.74 -15.67 -4.34
CA GLY A 223 -0.38 -14.25 -4.23
C GLY A 223 -1.50 -13.35 -3.73
N LYS A 224 -2.47 -13.88 -2.99
CA LYS A 224 -3.53 -13.10 -2.33
C LYS A 224 -3.07 -12.53 -0.99
N MET A 225 -2.41 -13.37 -0.19
CA MET A 225 -2.02 -13.05 1.19
C MET A 225 -0.52 -12.80 1.34
N GLY A 226 0.29 -13.16 0.35
CA GLY A 226 1.73 -13.12 0.43
C GLY A 226 2.44 -12.93 -0.90
N CYS A 227 3.74 -13.19 -0.90
CA CYS A 227 4.58 -13.09 -2.08
C CYS A 227 4.51 -14.36 -2.94
N LYS A 228 4.36 -14.20 -4.26
CA LYS A 228 4.35 -15.30 -5.24
C LYS A 228 5.71 -15.94 -5.47
N TYR A 229 6.78 -15.19 -5.23
CA TYR A 229 8.14 -15.65 -5.48
C TYR A 229 8.65 -16.43 -4.27
N ARG A 230 9.23 -17.59 -4.48
CA ARG A 230 9.91 -18.32 -3.41
C ARG A 230 11.20 -17.61 -3.01
N LEU A 231 11.56 -17.70 -1.73
CA LEU A 231 12.86 -17.23 -1.26
C LEU A 231 13.96 -18.09 -1.87
N PRO A 232 14.99 -17.49 -2.48
CA PRO A 232 16.10 -18.24 -3.10
C PRO A 232 16.91 -19.05 -2.08
N ASP A 233 16.88 -18.68 -0.81
CA ASP A 233 17.61 -19.38 0.27
C ASP A 233 16.88 -20.64 0.77
N ASN A 234 15.61 -20.80 0.41
CA ASN A 234 14.81 -21.95 0.85
C ASN A 234 14.82 -23.02 -0.25
N ILE A 235 15.74 -23.97 -0.15
CA ILE A 235 15.87 -25.09 -1.07
C ILE A 235 15.17 -26.30 -0.47
N GLU A 236 14.13 -26.78 -1.14
CA GLU A 236 13.46 -28.05 -0.85
C GLU A 236 13.94 -29.09 -1.85
N VAL A 237 14.59 -30.13 -1.35
CA VAL A 237 14.98 -31.29 -2.17
C VAL A 237 13.72 -32.13 -2.37
N MET A 238 13.25 -32.18 -3.60
CA MET A 238 12.12 -33.06 -3.97
C MET A 238 12.67 -34.42 -4.38
N GLU A 239 11.96 -35.46 -3.99
CA GLU A 239 12.23 -36.80 -4.52
C GLU A 239 11.99 -36.80 -6.05
N PRO A 240 12.83 -37.54 -6.83
CA PRO A 240 12.61 -37.61 -8.25
C PRO A 240 11.23 -38.23 -8.52
N LYS A 241 10.54 -37.68 -9.50
CA LYS A 241 9.26 -38.26 -9.94
C LYS A 241 9.59 -39.64 -10.56
N ASP A 242 8.78 -40.63 -10.22
CA ASP A 242 8.85 -41.93 -10.88
C ASP A 242 8.72 -41.73 -12.40
N ASP A 243 9.65 -42.32 -13.17
CA ASP A 243 9.62 -42.24 -14.61
C ASP A 243 8.31 -42.89 -15.07
N VAL A 244 7.41 -42.10 -15.60
CA VAL A 244 6.20 -42.58 -16.27
C VAL A 244 6.74 -43.35 -17.49
N GLN A 245 6.72 -44.67 -17.44
CA GLN A 245 7.08 -45.48 -18.60
C GLN A 245 6.20 -45.01 -19.76
N PRO A 246 6.78 -44.68 -20.92
CA PRO A 246 5.99 -44.30 -22.08
C PRO A 246 5.04 -45.44 -22.39
N MET A 247 3.73 -45.19 -22.39
CA MET A 247 2.75 -46.16 -22.82
C MET A 247 3.10 -46.57 -24.24
N VAL A 248 3.60 -47.80 -24.37
CA VAL A 248 3.81 -48.40 -25.70
C VAL A 248 2.43 -48.51 -26.31
N PRO A 249 2.16 -47.89 -27.47
CA PRO A 249 0.88 -48.06 -28.12
C PRO A 249 0.69 -49.55 -28.44
N GLU A 250 -0.38 -50.14 -27.91
CA GLU A 250 -0.78 -51.48 -28.28
C GLU A 250 -0.95 -51.51 -29.82
N GLN A 251 -0.08 -52.29 -30.44
CA GLN A 251 -0.23 -52.61 -31.86
C GLN A 251 -1.55 -53.38 -32.00
N GLN A 252 -2.56 -52.75 -32.56
CA GLN A 252 -3.76 -53.43 -33.02
C GLN A 252 -3.30 -54.39 -34.13
N ASP A 253 -3.29 -55.68 -33.80
CA ASP A 253 -3.09 -56.72 -34.78
C ASP A 253 -4.10 -56.53 -35.91
N ALA A 254 -3.59 -56.21 -37.09
CA ALA A 254 -4.37 -56.11 -38.28
C ALA A 254 -4.87 -57.52 -38.63
N GLU A 255 -6.16 -57.77 -38.41
CA GLU A 255 -6.82 -58.95 -38.94
C GLU A 255 -6.71 -58.90 -40.46
N GLU A 256 -5.97 -59.89 -41.02
CA GLU A 256 -5.97 -60.15 -42.46
C GLU A 256 -7.41 -60.51 -42.95
N PRO A 257 -7.91 -59.88 -44.01
CA PRO A 257 -9.17 -60.30 -44.58
C PRO A 257 -8.98 -61.67 -45.32
N ALA A 258 -9.67 -62.70 -44.82
CA ALA A 258 -9.76 -64.00 -45.49
C ALA A 258 -10.35 -63.84 -46.88
N ALA A 259 -9.60 -64.31 -47.88
CA ALA A 259 -10.00 -64.42 -49.26
C ALA A 259 -11.12 -65.46 -49.42
N TYR A 260 -12.22 -65.08 -50.07
CA TYR A 260 -13.10 -65.90 -50.88
C TYR A 260 -13.49 -65.18 -52.15
#